data_1caf79edcf9cca23418981765f307d64
#
_entry.id   1caf79edcf9cca23418981765f307d64
#
_cell.length_a   1.000
_cell.length_b   1.000
_cell.length_c   1.000
_cell.angle_alpha   90.00
_cell.angle_beta   90.00
_cell.angle_gamma   90.00
#
_symmetry.space_group_name_H-M   'P 1'
#
loop_
_entity.id
_entity.type
_entity.pdbx_description
1 polymer ?
#
loop_
_entity_poly.entity_id
_entity_poly.type
_entity_poly.pdbx_seq_one_letter_code
_entity_poly.pdbx_strand_id
1 'polypeptide(L)'
;MLSWFFQYRGGAAATFDVVGDLARGMIACIVTTMASRERKIAQAWLESPVRGTIELAHDWRARHTPPLVLAGRDAPRFVTLTKVPDYVYGCGSAYFVNKKGEIFFFLRLSQYPHLSAPGTAVFLAGDFNGWQEAVGRDEWRLQRGTLAGDEVLSLCAQAEHFYGNPPMRFKFVTGDHQWQEVPADAPNAVRDEGGNVNFTVDPGRTGQHLYQFTLLEPADLSAGWTVTWQGVDGVPLRPGDFFHKLENRVALGAIARGNETVFRLFAPRARQVELCVCEQLAHEATPHRYQLGKRADHVWEVTLTQNLHGWFYWYHVDGPKDAWGGFDPAQRVLDPYALAAVERAGPGIVLDRSRIAAPDRSFKTPAWQDLVIAEAHVRDLVAQAPVKLSAEERLGFAGLKRWVESPEFYLHNLGVNAVELQPIQEADNRTRDEYQWGYMTANYFAPASAFSREPAKASGIREFQELVAAFHARGMAVIVDESGLSGRSRPA
;
A
#
# COMPACT_ATOMS: atom_id res chain seq x y z
N MET A 1 -19.51 53.11 4.24
CA MET A 1 -19.19 54.34 3.48
C MET A 1 -17.83 54.17 2.81
N LEU A 2 -17.80 53.68 1.58
CA LEU A 2 -16.63 53.74 0.66
C LEU A 2 -17.20 53.55 -0.74
N SER A 3 -17.31 54.68 -1.44
CA SER A 3 -17.74 54.78 -2.83
C SER A 3 -16.55 54.57 -3.77
N TRP A 4 -16.70 53.69 -4.75
CA TRP A 4 -15.85 53.66 -5.94
C TRP A 4 -16.68 54.09 -7.13
N PHE A 5 -16.29 55.25 -7.75
CA PHE A 5 -16.82 55.74 -9.02
C PHE A 5 -16.04 55.08 -10.16
N PHE A 6 -16.77 54.43 -11.06
CA PHE A 6 -16.27 54.19 -12.43
C PHE A 6 -17.05 55.03 -13.40
N GLN A 7 -16.35 55.94 -14.06
CA GLN A 7 -16.89 56.77 -15.13
C GLN A 7 -16.81 56.01 -16.46
N TYR A 8 -17.98 55.67 -17.05
CA TYR A 8 -18.06 55.22 -18.45
C TYR A 8 -18.81 56.28 -19.26
N ARG A 9 -18.19 56.79 -20.32
CA ARG A 9 -18.79 57.68 -21.30
C ARG A 9 -19.58 56.88 -22.32
N GLY A 10 -20.83 57.31 -22.58
CA GLY A 10 -21.58 57.00 -23.82
C GLY A 10 -22.98 56.42 -23.64
N GLY A 11 -23.96 57.31 -23.63
CA GLY A 11 -25.27 57.22 -24.29
C GLY A 11 -26.32 56.18 -23.85
N ALA A 12 -27.43 56.72 -23.44
CA ALA A 12 -28.77 56.14 -23.21
C ALA A 12 -29.06 55.68 -21.77
N ALA A 13 -29.93 56.48 -21.13
CA ALA A 13 -30.49 56.19 -19.81
C ALA A 13 -31.46 55.01 -19.88
N ALA A 14 -31.03 53.84 -19.39
CA ALA A 14 -31.93 52.79 -18.97
C ALA A 14 -31.79 52.69 -17.45
N THR A 15 -32.79 53.07 -16.72
CA THR A 15 -32.92 52.86 -15.29
C THR A 15 -33.12 51.36 -15.04
N PHE A 16 -32.03 50.68 -14.79
CA PHE A 16 -32.07 49.32 -14.27
C PHE A 16 -32.25 49.37 -12.75
N ASP A 17 -33.26 48.67 -12.28
CA ASP A 17 -33.48 48.43 -10.83
C ASP A 17 -32.40 47.49 -10.30
N VAL A 18 -31.21 48.05 -10.04
CA VAL A 18 -30.00 47.31 -9.62
C VAL A 18 -30.19 46.61 -8.28
N VAL A 19 -31.17 47.02 -7.47
CA VAL A 19 -31.43 46.41 -6.15
C VAL A 19 -32.22 45.11 -6.30
N GLY A 20 -33.16 45.06 -7.28
CA GLY A 20 -33.93 43.85 -7.56
C GLY A 20 -33.10 42.70 -8.17
N ASP A 21 -32.19 43.06 -9.05
CA ASP A 21 -31.34 42.04 -9.72
C ASP A 21 -30.18 41.54 -8.86
N LEU A 22 -29.62 42.38 -7.99
CA LEU A 22 -28.65 41.95 -6.98
C LEU A 22 -29.29 41.00 -5.92
N ALA A 23 -30.51 41.31 -5.49
CA ALA A 23 -31.23 40.44 -4.56
C ALA A 23 -31.62 39.09 -5.20
N ARG A 24 -32.04 39.08 -6.48
CA ARG A 24 -32.29 37.82 -7.21
C ARG A 24 -31.04 37.04 -7.50
N GLY A 25 -29.92 37.69 -7.82
CA GLY A 25 -28.64 37.06 -8.01
C GLY A 25 -28.07 36.47 -6.71
N MET A 26 -28.19 37.18 -5.58
CA MET A 26 -27.80 36.67 -4.27
C MET A 26 -28.68 35.52 -3.79
N ILE A 27 -30.01 35.58 -4.00
CA ILE A 27 -30.92 34.48 -3.65
C ILE A 27 -30.63 33.25 -4.53
N ALA A 28 -30.41 33.43 -5.83
CA ALA A 28 -30.04 32.34 -6.72
C ALA A 28 -28.68 31.73 -6.33
N CYS A 29 -27.68 32.55 -5.97
CA CYS A 29 -26.38 32.11 -5.51
C CYS A 29 -26.46 31.40 -4.15
N ILE A 30 -27.26 31.91 -3.20
CA ILE A 30 -27.47 31.27 -1.90
C ILE A 30 -28.26 29.97 -2.05
N VAL A 31 -29.28 29.92 -2.90
CA VAL A 31 -30.05 28.70 -3.16
C VAL A 31 -29.19 27.66 -3.89
N THR A 32 -28.37 28.08 -4.85
CA THR A 32 -27.41 27.15 -5.54
C THR A 32 -26.33 26.65 -4.58
N THR A 33 -25.80 27.51 -3.70
CA THR A 33 -24.80 27.13 -2.71
C THR A 33 -25.40 26.24 -1.63
N MET A 34 -26.60 26.47 -1.16
CA MET A 34 -27.31 25.60 -0.21
C MET A 34 -27.71 24.26 -0.87
N ALA A 35 -28.18 24.27 -2.09
CA ALA A 35 -28.51 23.05 -2.84
C ALA A 35 -27.25 22.18 -3.09
N SER A 36 -26.11 22.80 -3.35
CA SER A 36 -24.82 22.06 -3.51
C SER A 36 -24.35 21.46 -2.19
N ARG A 37 -24.55 22.12 -1.05
CA ARG A 37 -24.19 21.57 0.28
C ARG A 37 -25.04 20.35 0.64
N GLU A 38 -26.33 20.32 0.30
CA GLU A 38 -27.21 19.18 0.63
C GLU A 38 -26.96 17.94 -0.21
N ARG A 39 -26.18 18.04 -1.31
CA ARG A 39 -25.97 16.95 -2.28
C ARG A 39 -24.52 16.51 -2.42
N LYS A 40 -23.63 16.98 -1.57
CA LYS A 40 -22.20 16.67 -1.67
C LYS A 40 -21.94 15.20 -1.38
N ILE A 41 -21.33 14.50 -2.33
CA ILE A 41 -20.77 13.18 -2.10
C ILE A 41 -19.44 13.36 -1.34
N ALA A 42 -19.34 12.78 -0.15
CA ALA A 42 -18.11 12.81 0.63
C ALA A 42 -17.09 11.80 0.07
N GLN A 43 -17.58 10.60 -0.26
CA GLN A 43 -16.75 9.53 -0.82
C GLN A 43 -17.59 8.45 -1.50
N ALA A 44 -16.95 7.64 -2.34
CA ALA A 44 -17.57 6.50 -2.99
C ALA A 44 -16.55 5.36 -3.13
N TRP A 45 -16.99 4.11 -2.91
CA TRP A 45 -16.12 2.94 -3.01
C TRP A 45 -16.90 1.71 -3.47
N LEU A 46 -16.17 0.76 -4.06
CA LEU A 46 -16.70 -0.56 -4.40
C LEU A 46 -16.56 -1.51 -3.20
N GLU A 47 -17.61 -2.27 -2.92
CA GLU A 47 -17.59 -3.36 -1.92
C GLU A 47 -17.34 -4.72 -2.55
N SER A 48 -17.68 -4.80 -3.84
CA SER A 48 -17.43 -5.93 -4.72
C SER A 48 -17.37 -5.43 -6.16
N PRO A 49 -17.01 -6.26 -7.15
CA PRO A 49 -17.02 -5.85 -8.55
C PRO A 49 -18.37 -5.32 -9.05
N VAL A 50 -19.47 -5.70 -8.43
CA VAL A 50 -20.85 -5.33 -8.84
C VAL A 50 -21.61 -4.49 -7.82
N ARG A 51 -21.03 -4.19 -6.67
CA ARG A 51 -21.71 -3.41 -5.62
C ARG A 51 -20.77 -2.36 -5.06
N GLY A 52 -21.31 -1.16 -4.83
CA GLY A 52 -20.58 -0.09 -4.19
C GLY A 52 -21.44 0.69 -3.21
N THR A 53 -20.80 1.57 -2.48
CA THR A 53 -21.41 2.46 -1.49
C THR A 53 -20.96 3.89 -1.76
N ILE A 54 -21.84 4.83 -1.56
CA ILE A 54 -21.53 6.25 -1.46
C ILE A 54 -21.89 6.77 -0.08
N GLU A 55 -21.12 7.71 0.41
CA GLU A 55 -21.40 8.49 1.60
C GLU A 55 -21.70 9.93 1.18
N LEU A 56 -22.80 10.48 1.67
CA LEU A 56 -23.14 11.88 1.49
C LEU A 56 -22.69 12.69 2.70
N ALA A 57 -22.26 13.93 2.48
CA ALA A 57 -21.91 14.86 3.56
C ALA A 57 -23.10 15.18 4.47
N HIS A 58 -24.33 15.12 3.93
CA HIS A 58 -25.57 15.38 4.64
C HIS A 58 -26.67 14.41 4.21
N ASP A 59 -27.70 14.22 5.06
CA ASP A 59 -28.83 13.36 4.73
C ASP A 59 -29.61 13.87 3.51
N TRP A 60 -29.97 12.94 2.65
CA TRP A 60 -30.77 13.24 1.48
C TRP A 60 -32.27 13.27 1.83
N ARG A 61 -32.88 14.43 1.77
CA ARG A 61 -34.29 14.64 2.16
C ARG A 61 -35.28 14.71 1.00
N ALA A 62 -34.80 14.55 -0.24
CA ALA A 62 -35.68 14.60 -1.39
C ALA A 62 -36.61 13.38 -1.47
N ARG A 63 -37.84 13.61 -1.95
CA ARG A 63 -38.85 12.55 -2.12
C ARG A 63 -38.44 11.50 -3.18
N HIS A 64 -37.58 11.86 -4.11
CA HIS A 64 -37.08 10.98 -5.16
C HIS A 64 -35.56 11.06 -5.18
N THR A 65 -34.92 9.89 -5.06
CA THR A 65 -33.48 9.75 -5.22
C THR A 65 -33.13 9.82 -6.70
N PRO A 66 -32.40 10.85 -7.18
CA PRO A 66 -31.99 10.89 -8.57
C PRO A 66 -31.01 9.73 -8.86
N PRO A 67 -30.91 9.27 -10.10
CA PRO A 67 -29.98 8.26 -10.47
C PRO A 67 -28.56 8.74 -10.24
N LEU A 68 -27.75 7.87 -9.68
CA LEU A 68 -26.30 8.04 -9.60
C LEU A 68 -25.71 7.78 -10.99
N VAL A 69 -24.76 8.59 -11.38
CA VAL A 69 -24.04 8.41 -12.64
C VAL A 69 -22.61 7.96 -12.34
N LEU A 70 -22.25 6.81 -12.87
CA LEU A 70 -20.87 6.32 -12.90
C LEU A 70 -20.28 6.67 -14.27
N ALA A 71 -19.36 7.60 -14.30
CA ALA A 71 -18.62 7.99 -15.48
C ALA A 71 -17.25 7.36 -15.46
N GLY A 72 -16.96 6.52 -16.45
CA GLY A 72 -15.66 5.92 -16.69
C GLY A 72 -15.15 6.30 -18.08
N ARG A 73 -14.30 5.46 -18.63
CA ARG A 73 -13.78 5.63 -20.01
C ARG A 73 -14.86 5.37 -21.07
N ASP A 74 -15.79 4.47 -20.74
CA ASP A 74 -16.92 4.09 -21.59
C ASP A 74 -18.16 4.96 -21.32
N ALA A 75 -19.28 4.59 -21.91
CA ALA A 75 -20.56 5.28 -21.69
C ALA A 75 -20.92 5.34 -20.20
N PRO A 76 -21.48 6.48 -19.74
CA PRO A 76 -21.89 6.60 -18.35
C PRO A 76 -22.94 5.55 -17.98
N ARG A 77 -22.81 4.97 -16.80
CA ARG A 77 -23.75 3.99 -16.24
C ARG A 77 -24.65 4.67 -15.21
N PHE A 78 -25.93 4.48 -15.34
CA PHE A 78 -26.93 4.97 -14.38
C PHE A 78 -27.27 3.84 -13.40
N VAL A 79 -27.26 4.13 -12.11
CA VAL A 79 -27.59 3.16 -11.06
C VAL A 79 -28.55 3.75 -10.04
N THR A 80 -29.37 2.90 -9.45
CA THR A 80 -30.30 3.30 -8.38
C THR A 80 -29.61 3.11 -7.03
N LEU A 81 -29.86 4.05 -6.12
CA LEU A 81 -29.35 4.04 -4.77
C LEU A 81 -30.39 3.47 -3.79
N THR A 82 -29.92 2.68 -2.83
CA THR A 82 -30.70 2.24 -1.67
C THR A 82 -30.01 2.76 -0.42
N LYS A 83 -30.75 3.45 0.46
CA LYS A 83 -30.18 3.94 1.72
C LYS A 83 -29.80 2.78 2.62
N VAL A 84 -28.59 2.84 3.15
CA VAL A 84 -28.09 1.90 4.16
C VAL A 84 -28.51 2.43 5.54
N PRO A 85 -28.98 1.61 6.47
CA PRO A 85 -29.23 2.02 7.84
C PRO A 85 -28.00 2.70 8.47
N ASP A 86 -28.23 3.76 9.25
CA ASP A 86 -27.15 4.61 9.81
C ASP A 86 -26.14 3.84 10.71
N TYR A 87 -26.52 2.67 11.25
CA TYR A 87 -25.64 1.82 12.06
C TYR A 87 -24.72 0.91 11.21
N VAL A 88 -24.97 0.79 9.91
CA VAL A 88 -24.05 0.13 8.98
C VAL A 88 -23.03 1.17 8.56
N TYR A 89 -21.92 1.16 9.22
CA TYR A 89 -20.84 2.10 8.94
C TYR A 89 -20.13 1.81 7.63
N GLY A 90 -19.70 2.86 6.99
CA GLY A 90 -18.88 2.77 5.77
C GLY A 90 -17.51 2.20 6.07
N CYS A 91 -16.96 1.55 5.08
CA CYS A 91 -15.69 0.88 5.17
C CYS A 91 -14.53 1.83 5.41
N GLY A 92 -13.61 1.48 6.27
CA GLY A 92 -12.28 2.02 6.30
C GLY A 92 -12.06 3.31 7.09
N SER A 93 -13.08 4.04 7.54
CA SER A 93 -12.89 5.27 8.34
C SER A 93 -12.55 5.00 9.80
N ALA A 94 -12.79 3.79 10.27
CA ALA A 94 -12.63 3.33 11.65
C ALA A 94 -13.42 4.12 12.70
N TYR A 95 -14.38 4.94 12.29
CA TYR A 95 -15.34 5.62 13.15
C TYR A 95 -16.66 5.94 12.41
N PHE A 96 -17.71 6.18 13.19
CA PHE A 96 -18.93 6.84 12.72
C PHE A 96 -19.53 7.69 13.85
N VAL A 97 -20.36 8.64 13.47
CA VAL A 97 -21.10 9.50 14.44
C VAL A 97 -22.59 9.24 14.28
N ASN A 98 -23.29 8.94 15.36
CA ASN A 98 -24.72 8.72 15.33
C ASN A 98 -25.52 10.04 15.43
N LYS A 99 -26.86 9.94 15.32
CA LYS A 99 -27.77 11.11 15.41
C LYS A 99 -27.80 11.81 16.77
N LYS A 100 -27.26 11.16 17.80
CA LYS A 100 -27.15 11.74 19.15
C LYS A 100 -25.87 12.51 19.38
N GLY A 101 -24.98 12.55 18.37
CA GLY A 101 -23.66 13.16 18.50
C GLY A 101 -22.63 12.26 19.21
N GLU A 102 -22.93 10.97 19.36
CA GLU A 102 -21.95 10.00 19.87
C GLU A 102 -21.08 9.51 18.73
N ILE A 103 -19.77 9.50 18.93
CA ILE A 103 -18.78 8.91 18.03
C ILE A 103 -18.42 7.50 18.50
N PHE A 104 -18.38 6.57 17.56
CA PHE A 104 -17.94 5.19 17.77
C PHE A 104 -16.64 4.98 17.00
N PHE A 105 -15.53 4.80 17.69
CA PHE A 105 -14.29 4.30 17.10
C PHE A 105 -14.31 2.78 17.15
N PHE A 106 -13.90 2.11 16.09
CA PHE A 106 -13.95 0.65 16.05
C PHE A 106 -12.93 0.02 15.11
N LEU A 107 -12.55 -1.21 15.45
CA LEU A 107 -11.78 -2.13 14.62
C LEU A 107 -12.61 -3.39 14.36
N ARG A 108 -12.70 -3.82 13.11
CA ARG A 108 -13.29 -5.11 12.76
C ARG A 108 -12.26 -6.21 12.98
N LEU A 109 -12.59 -7.21 13.79
CA LEU A 109 -11.68 -8.32 14.05
C LEU A 109 -11.39 -9.16 12.80
N SER A 110 -12.29 -9.13 11.81
CA SER A 110 -12.05 -9.76 10.50
C SER A 110 -10.91 -9.09 9.69
N GLN A 111 -10.66 -7.81 9.90
CA GLN A 111 -9.56 -7.06 9.28
C GLN A 111 -8.26 -7.13 10.12
N TYR A 112 -8.38 -7.33 11.42
CA TYR A 112 -7.29 -7.42 12.38
C TYR A 112 -7.34 -8.73 13.18
N PRO A 113 -7.21 -9.91 12.50
CA PRO A 113 -7.41 -11.20 13.14
C PRO A 113 -6.42 -11.50 14.28
N HIS A 114 -5.25 -10.90 14.27
CA HIS A 114 -4.26 -11.00 15.35
C HIS A 114 -4.76 -10.39 16.67
N LEU A 115 -5.74 -9.47 16.62
CA LEU A 115 -6.37 -8.88 17.82
C LEU A 115 -7.51 -9.75 18.39
N SER A 116 -7.83 -10.87 17.76
CA SER A 116 -8.95 -11.75 18.17
C SER A 116 -8.62 -12.56 19.42
N ALA A 117 -7.37 -12.68 19.83
CA ALA A 117 -6.98 -13.44 21.01
C ALA A 117 -7.67 -12.91 22.29
N PRO A 118 -8.19 -13.79 23.14
CA PRO A 118 -8.76 -13.38 24.41
C PRO A 118 -7.75 -12.62 25.26
N GLY A 119 -8.17 -11.46 25.81
CA GLY A 119 -7.30 -10.64 26.67
C GLY A 119 -6.46 -9.59 25.94
N THR A 120 -6.42 -9.57 24.60
CA THR A 120 -5.76 -8.52 23.85
C THR A 120 -6.40 -7.17 24.19
N ALA A 121 -5.64 -6.28 24.84
CA ALA A 121 -6.07 -4.92 25.13
C ALA A 121 -5.69 -4.02 23.96
N VAL A 122 -6.66 -3.25 23.45
CA VAL A 122 -6.45 -2.26 22.40
C VAL A 122 -6.95 -0.91 22.87
N PHE A 123 -6.22 0.14 22.58
CA PHE A 123 -6.51 1.51 23.03
C PHE A 123 -6.65 2.44 21.83
N LEU A 124 -7.52 3.44 21.96
CA LEU A 124 -7.61 4.57 21.05
C LEU A 124 -6.58 5.60 21.43
N ALA A 125 -5.70 5.98 20.53
CA ALA A 125 -4.66 6.97 20.72
C ALA A 125 -4.74 8.06 19.65
N GLY A 126 -4.46 9.30 20.01
CA GLY A 126 -4.55 10.40 19.05
C GLY A 126 -4.11 11.75 19.60
N ASP A 127 -4.30 12.80 18.81
CA ASP A 127 -3.98 14.20 19.18
C ASP A 127 -4.73 14.67 20.44
N PHE A 128 -5.83 13.99 20.79
CA PHE A 128 -6.71 14.32 21.92
C PHE A 128 -6.27 13.71 23.27
N ASN A 129 -5.31 12.78 23.30
CA ASN A 129 -4.94 12.07 24.53
C ASN A 129 -3.44 11.75 24.67
N GLY A 130 -2.58 12.47 23.93
CA GLY A 130 -1.13 12.33 24.05
C GLY A 130 -0.56 11.04 23.44
N TRP A 131 -1.31 10.39 22.53
CA TRP A 131 -0.87 9.20 21.79
C TRP A 131 -0.49 8.04 22.72
N GLN A 132 0.81 7.81 22.97
CA GLN A 132 1.28 6.69 23.78
C GLN A 132 0.77 6.72 25.23
N GLU A 133 0.43 7.90 25.74
CA GLU A 133 -0.11 8.06 27.09
C GLU A 133 -1.51 7.46 27.27
N ALA A 134 -2.19 7.14 26.16
CA ALA A 134 -3.47 6.45 26.16
C ALA A 134 -3.37 4.99 26.60
N VAL A 135 -2.21 4.35 26.41
CA VAL A 135 -2.01 2.92 26.70
C VAL A 135 -2.11 2.67 28.19
N GLY A 136 -2.92 1.69 28.57
CA GLY A 136 -3.16 1.33 29.99
C GLY A 136 -4.23 2.17 30.70
N ARG A 137 -4.81 3.19 30.03
CA ARG A 137 -5.90 3.99 30.58
C ARG A 137 -7.25 3.42 30.13
N ASP A 138 -8.04 2.94 31.08
CA ASP A 138 -9.31 2.24 30.81
C ASP A 138 -10.32 3.09 30.01
N GLU A 139 -10.28 4.41 30.14
CA GLU A 139 -11.14 5.33 29.40
C GLU A 139 -10.89 5.30 27.87
N TRP A 140 -9.69 4.90 27.44
CA TRP A 140 -9.32 4.78 26.02
C TRP A 140 -9.31 3.34 25.53
N ARG A 141 -9.65 2.39 26.38
CA ARG A 141 -9.66 0.98 26.05
C ARG A 141 -10.90 0.60 25.22
N LEU A 142 -10.67 -0.03 24.07
CA LEU A 142 -11.75 -0.57 23.26
C LEU A 142 -12.36 -1.80 23.93
N GLN A 143 -13.68 -1.91 23.84
CA GLN A 143 -14.45 -3.03 24.35
C GLN A 143 -14.85 -3.96 23.20
N ARG A 144 -14.81 -5.28 23.43
CA ARG A 144 -15.28 -6.27 22.46
C ARG A 144 -16.79 -6.23 22.39
N GLY A 145 -17.31 -6.25 21.18
CA GLY A 145 -18.76 -6.24 20.92
C GLY A 145 -19.09 -6.72 19.53
N THR A 146 -20.35 -6.52 19.13
CA THR A 146 -20.85 -6.84 17.80
C THR A 146 -21.49 -5.61 17.20
N LEU A 147 -21.17 -5.29 15.97
CA LEU A 147 -21.74 -4.17 15.25
C LEU A 147 -22.18 -4.64 13.86
N ALA A 148 -23.47 -4.54 13.58
CA ALA A 148 -24.10 -5.02 12.33
C ALA A 148 -23.78 -6.49 11.96
N GLY A 149 -23.56 -7.35 12.97
CA GLY A 149 -23.21 -8.76 12.77
C GLY A 149 -21.71 -9.05 12.72
N ASP A 150 -20.86 -8.04 12.64
CA ASP A 150 -19.41 -8.20 12.69
C ASP A 150 -18.89 -8.13 14.13
N GLU A 151 -17.91 -8.96 14.48
CA GLU A 151 -17.17 -8.80 15.73
C GLU A 151 -16.23 -7.59 15.63
N VAL A 152 -16.32 -6.72 16.63
CA VAL A 152 -15.55 -5.48 16.68
C VAL A 152 -14.92 -5.26 18.06
N LEU A 153 -13.85 -4.48 18.08
CA LEU A 153 -13.39 -3.75 19.26
C LEU A 153 -13.84 -2.30 19.06
N SER A 154 -14.54 -1.72 20.03
CA SER A 154 -15.09 -0.36 19.90
C SER A 154 -15.01 0.46 21.18
N LEU A 155 -14.99 1.79 21.00
CA LEU A 155 -15.07 2.78 22.04
C LEU A 155 -16.11 3.84 21.64
N CYS A 156 -17.03 4.18 22.54
CA CYS A 156 -18.05 5.21 22.32
C CYS A 156 -17.76 6.44 23.19
N ALA A 157 -17.87 7.63 22.59
CA ALA A 157 -17.66 8.91 23.28
C ALA A 157 -18.52 10.02 22.65
N GLN A 158 -18.46 11.25 23.20
CA GLN A 158 -19.11 12.42 22.58
C GLN A 158 -18.26 12.96 21.45
N ALA A 159 -18.84 13.10 20.25
CA ALA A 159 -18.12 13.45 19.03
C ALA A 159 -17.45 14.83 19.07
N GLU A 160 -18.06 15.79 19.78
CA GLU A 160 -17.54 17.16 19.90
C GLU A 160 -16.14 17.25 20.48
N HIS A 161 -15.74 16.29 21.30
CA HIS A 161 -14.41 16.22 21.90
C HIS A 161 -13.29 15.85 20.92
N PHE A 162 -13.66 15.35 19.74
CA PHE A 162 -12.72 14.85 18.73
C PHE A 162 -12.67 15.75 17.49
N TYR A 163 -13.37 16.86 17.50
CA TYR A 163 -13.36 17.81 16.40
C TYR A 163 -12.29 18.88 16.62
N GLY A 164 -11.46 19.07 15.61
CA GLY A 164 -10.38 20.04 15.64
C GLY A 164 -10.15 20.71 14.29
N ASN A 165 -9.40 21.80 14.29
CA ASN A 165 -8.91 22.45 13.10
C ASN A 165 -7.39 22.72 13.29
N PRO A 166 -6.51 21.92 12.67
CA PRO A 166 -6.79 20.84 11.70
C PRO A 166 -7.56 19.65 12.33
N PRO A 167 -8.14 18.76 11.49
CA PRO A 167 -8.81 17.54 11.97
C PRO A 167 -7.89 16.71 12.84
N MET A 168 -8.40 16.26 14.00
CA MET A 168 -7.62 15.45 14.95
C MET A 168 -7.28 14.09 14.38
N ARG A 169 -6.05 13.67 14.55
CA ARG A 169 -5.55 12.36 14.10
C ARG A 169 -5.73 11.33 15.19
N PHE A 170 -5.93 10.08 14.80
CA PHE A 170 -5.99 8.94 15.71
C PHE A 170 -5.45 7.66 15.07
N LYS A 171 -5.15 6.71 15.93
CA LYS A 171 -4.70 5.36 15.57
C LYS A 171 -5.03 4.41 16.72
N PHE A 172 -4.95 3.11 16.46
CA PHE A 172 -5.13 2.12 17.50
C PHE A 172 -3.78 1.52 17.90
N VAL A 173 -3.66 1.18 19.19
CA VAL A 173 -2.43 0.63 19.75
C VAL A 173 -2.76 -0.46 20.75
N THR A 174 -2.00 -1.55 20.75
CA THR A 174 -2.17 -2.63 21.73
C THR A 174 -1.52 -2.30 23.06
N GLY A 175 -1.84 -3.04 24.12
CA GLY A 175 -1.28 -2.85 25.46
C GLY A 175 0.24 -3.10 25.54
N ASP A 176 0.81 -3.81 24.58
CA ASP A 176 2.24 -4.01 24.38
C ASP A 176 2.87 -3.00 23.40
N HIS A 177 2.17 -1.86 23.17
CA HIS A 177 2.61 -0.74 22.33
C HIS A 177 2.78 -1.03 20.84
N GLN A 178 2.11 -2.06 20.29
CA GLN A 178 2.11 -2.31 18.86
C GLN A 178 1.04 -1.45 18.17
N TRP A 179 1.48 -0.56 17.29
CA TRP A 179 0.60 0.30 16.50
C TRP A 179 -0.10 -0.50 15.41
N GLN A 180 -1.42 -0.32 15.31
CA GLN A 180 -2.19 -0.96 14.25
C GLN A 180 -2.08 -0.15 12.95
N GLU A 181 -1.83 -0.82 11.85
CA GLU A 181 -1.71 -0.14 10.56
C GLU A 181 -3.04 0.45 10.10
N VAL A 182 -2.95 1.64 9.53
CA VAL A 182 -4.08 2.27 8.84
C VAL A 182 -4.12 1.74 7.43
N PRO A 183 -5.26 1.16 6.96
CA PRO A 183 -5.37 0.71 5.59
C PRO A 183 -5.02 1.82 4.59
N ALA A 184 -4.24 1.49 3.58
CA ALA A 184 -3.76 2.46 2.58
C ALA A 184 -4.90 3.15 1.82
N ASP A 185 -6.07 2.52 1.76
CA ASP A 185 -7.29 3.02 1.13
C ASP A 185 -8.28 3.65 2.12
N ALA A 186 -7.89 3.84 3.38
CA ALA A 186 -8.75 4.49 4.36
C ALA A 186 -9.09 5.93 3.92
N PRO A 187 -10.38 6.30 3.87
CA PRO A 187 -10.83 7.57 3.29
C PRO A 187 -10.38 8.80 4.06
N ASN A 188 -10.10 8.62 5.32
CA ASN A 188 -9.64 9.63 6.26
C ASN A 188 -8.20 9.41 6.69
N ALA A 189 -7.42 8.63 5.94
CA ALA A 189 -5.99 8.48 6.18
C ALA A 189 -5.24 9.77 5.83
N VAL A 190 -4.31 10.14 6.69
CA VAL A 190 -3.38 11.26 6.49
C VAL A 190 -1.98 10.81 6.86
N ARG A 191 -1.00 11.24 6.05
CA ARG A 191 0.42 11.03 6.35
C ARG A 191 0.95 12.25 7.10
N ASP A 192 1.60 12.02 8.24
CA ASP A 192 2.27 13.10 8.98
C ASP A 192 3.67 13.39 8.40
N GLU A 193 4.33 14.41 8.96
CA GLU A 193 5.67 14.83 8.54
C GLU A 193 6.75 13.74 8.76
N GLY A 194 6.53 12.86 9.73
CA GLY A 194 7.38 11.69 10.01
C GLY A 194 7.10 10.49 9.09
N GLY A 195 6.14 10.62 8.16
CA GLY A 195 5.77 9.55 7.23
C GLY A 195 4.74 8.55 7.78
N ASN A 196 4.33 8.67 9.05
CA ASN A 196 3.34 7.78 9.64
C ASN A 196 1.95 8.05 9.06
N VAL A 197 1.20 6.98 8.82
CA VAL A 197 -0.19 7.08 8.36
C VAL A 197 -1.11 6.97 9.56
N ASN A 198 -2.01 7.96 9.71
CA ASN A 198 -2.99 8.04 10.80
C ASN A 198 -4.39 8.23 10.22
N PHE A 199 -5.44 7.83 10.94
CA PHE A 199 -6.79 8.26 10.66
C PHE A 199 -7.01 9.70 11.12
N THR A 200 -8.00 10.39 10.53
CA THR A 200 -8.49 11.68 11.04
C THR A 200 -9.97 11.62 11.34
N VAL A 201 -10.42 12.41 12.32
CA VAL A 201 -11.84 12.65 12.56
C VAL A 201 -12.25 13.91 11.81
N ASP A 202 -13.04 13.73 10.75
CA ASP A 202 -13.57 14.80 9.92
C ASP A 202 -15.06 15.00 10.23
N PRO A 203 -15.49 16.15 10.76
CA PRO A 203 -16.89 16.43 11.04
C PRO A 203 -17.81 16.35 9.83
N GLY A 204 -17.26 16.54 8.62
CA GLY A 204 -17.98 16.40 7.35
C GLY A 204 -18.14 14.95 6.89
N ARG A 205 -17.49 13.99 7.56
CA ARG A 205 -17.47 12.56 7.21
C ARG A 205 -17.86 11.73 8.41
N THR A 206 -19.14 11.60 8.64
CA THR A 206 -19.69 10.99 9.86
C THR A 206 -20.03 9.51 9.71
N GLY A 207 -19.91 8.93 8.52
CA GLY A 207 -20.31 7.54 8.24
C GLY A 207 -21.83 7.34 8.29
N GLN A 208 -22.64 8.38 8.31
CA GLN A 208 -24.09 8.29 8.52
C GLN A 208 -24.88 8.22 7.22
N HIS A 209 -24.65 8.88 6.24
CA HIS A 209 -25.52 9.03 5.07
C HIS A 209 -25.11 8.12 3.93
N LEU A 210 -25.15 6.81 4.21
CA LEU A 210 -24.68 5.77 3.30
C LEU A 210 -25.78 5.29 2.36
N TYR A 211 -25.42 5.11 1.10
CA TYR A 211 -26.28 4.58 0.06
C TYR A 211 -25.54 3.54 -0.75
N GLN A 212 -26.16 2.38 -0.95
CA GLN A 212 -25.60 1.31 -1.78
C GLN A 212 -26.15 1.38 -3.19
N PHE A 213 -25.33 0.95 -4.13
CA PHE A 213 -25.71 0.73 -5.52
C PHE A 213 -25.23 -0.63 -6.01
N THR A 214 -25.94 -1.17 -7.00
CA THR A 214 -25.58 -2.43 -7.65
C THR A 214 -25.41 -2.18 -9.15
N LEU A 215 -24.35 -2.74 -9.72
CA LEU A 215 -24.07 -2.74 -11.15
C LEU A 215 -24.63 -4.01 -11.79
N LEU A 216 -25.11 -3.90 -13.02
CA LEU A 216 -25.54 -5.06 -13.82
C LEU A 216 -24.34 -5.90 -14.28
N GLU A 217 -23.21 -5.25 -14.52
CA GLU A 217 -21.96 -5.86 -14.93
C GLU A 217 -20.83 -5.45 -13.98
N PRO A 218 -19.80 -6.27 -13.79
CA PRO A 218 -18.65 -5.92 -12.98
C PRO A 218 -18.02 -4.59 -13.40
N ALA A 219 -17.61 -3.78 -12.43
CA ALA A 219 -16.85 -2.57 -12.69
C ALA A 219 -15.46 -2.93 -13.24
N ASP A 220 -15.08 -2.32 -14.34
CA ASP A 220 -13.70 -2.41 -14.81
C ASP A 220 -12.80 -1.55 -13.90
N LEU A 221 -11.94 -2.21 -13.14
CA LEU A 221 -11.02 -1.57 -12.20
C LEU A 221 -10.00 -0.67 -12.89
N SER A 222 -9.76 -0.89 -14.19
CA SER A 222 -8.84 -0.08 -14.98
C SER A 222 -9.47 1.23 -15.52
N ALA A 223 -10.78 1.39 -15.38
CA ALA A 223 -11.50 2.51 -16.00
C ALA A 223 -11.31 3.86 -15.30
N GLY A 224 -10.93 3.87 -14.01
CA GLY A 224 -10.80 5.10 -13.25
C GLY A 224 -12.16 5.80 -13.10
N TRP A 225 -13.16 5.10 -12.54
CA TRP A 225 -14.53 5.58 -12.41
C TRP A 225 -14.67 6.83 -11.54
N THR A 226 -15.51 7.75 -11.98
CA THR A 226 -15.98 8.90 -11.20
C THR A 226 -17.47 8.74 -10.94
N VAL A 227 -17.88 9.01 -9.71
CA VAL A 227 -19.27 8.99 -9.30
C VAL A 227 -19.78 10.40 -9.26
N THR A 228 -20.86 10.66 -9.98
CA THR A 228 -21.53 11.96 -9.97
C THR A 228 -23.01 11.77 -9.63
N TRP A 229 -23.55 12.72 -8.91
CA TRP A 229 -24.98 12.85 -8.66
C TRP A 229 -25.44 14.14 -9.32
N GLN A 230 -26.62 14.17 -9.87
CA GLN A 230 -27.13 15.31 -10.64
C GLN A 230 -26.90 16.66 -9.93
N GLY A 231 -26.09 17.52 -10.53
CA GLY A 231 -25.70 18.82 -9.99
C GLY A 231 -24.71 18.81 -8.85
N VAL A 232 -24.00 17.68 -8.63
CA VAL A 232 -22.94 17.52 -7.62
C VAL A 232 -21.63 17.22 -8.30
N ASP A 233 -20.54 17.80 -7.77
CA ASP A 233 -19.19 17.50 -8.25
C ASP A 233 -18.87 16.01 -8.11
N GLY A 234 -18.21 15.46 -9.12
CA GLY A 234 -17.83 14.06 -9.17
C GLY A 234 -16.74 13.72 -8.16
N VAL A 235 -16.85 12.55 -7.53
CA VAL A 235 -15.79 11.98 -6.70
C VAL A 235 -15.27 10.69 -7.33
N PRO A 236 -13.99 10.39 -7.22
CA PRO A 236 -13.44 9.12 -7.69
C PRO A 236 -14.08 7.94 -6.96
N LEU A 237 -14.45 6.89 -7.71
CA LEU A 237 -14.89 5.62 -7.16
C LEU A 237 -13.67 4.77 -6.79
N ARG A 238 -13.49 4.55 -5.52
CA ARG A 238 -12.35 3.80 -4.98
C ARG A 238 -12.54 2.30 -5.12
N PRO A 239 -11.48 1.54 -5.44
CA PRO A 239 -11.49 0.12 -5.13
C PRO A 239 -11.57 -0.03 -3.60
N GLY A 240 -12.52 -0.82 -3.10
CA GLY A 240 -12.68 -1.06 -1.67
C GLY A 240 -11.88 -2.28 -1.19
N ASP A 241 -12.18 -2.74 0.02
CA ASP A 241 -11.48 -3.87 0.66
C ASP A 241 -11.42 -5.15 -0.19
N PHE A 242 -12.40 -5.38 -1.09
CA PHE A 242 -12.37 -6.55 -1.96
C PHE A 242 -11.16 -6.55 -2.89
N PHE A 243 -10.62 -5.37 -3.23
CA PHE A 243 -9.45 -5.25 -4.09
C PHE A 243 -8.21 -5.93 -3.48
N HIS A 244 -8.05 -5.81 -2.16
CA HIS A 244 -6.97 -6.48 -1.42
C HIS A 244 -7.17 -7.99 -1.26
N LYS A 245 -8.37 -8.48 -1.61
CA LYS A 245 -8.72 -9.91 -1.60
C LYS A 245 -8.65 -10.54 -3.00
N LEU A 246 -8.28 -9.77 -4.02
CA LEU A 246 -8.06 -10.30 -5.35
C LEU A 246 -6.86 -11.25 -5.32
N GLU A 247 -7.07 -12.45 -5.80
CA GLU A 247 -6.07 -13.52 -5.77
C GLU A 247 -5.83 -14.05 -7.18
N ASN A 248 -4.63 -14.55 -7.39
CA ASN A 248 -4.31 -15.40 -8.52
C ASN A 248 -3.70 -16.72 -8.02
N ARG A 249 -3.70 -17.75 -8.85
CA ARG A 249 -3.17 -19.08 -8.50
C ARG A 249 -1.97 -19.49 -9.36
N VAL A 250 -1.47 -18.58 -10.20
CA VAL A 250 -0.34 -18.86 -11.05
C VAL A 250 0.94 -18.27 -10.46
N ALA A 251 2.06 -18.91 -10.74
CA ALA A 251 3.35 -18.36 -10.35
C ALA A 251 3.59 -17.05 -11.12
N LEU A 252 3.96 -15.98 -10.40
CA LEU A 252 4.28 -14.67 -10.96
C LEU A 252 5.79 -14.52 -11.19
N GLY A 253 6.16 -13.45 -11.89
CA GLY A 253 7.55 -13.16 -12.24
C GLY A 253 7.98 -13.72 -13.60
N ALA A 254 9.27 -13.67 -13.87
CA ALA A 254 9.90 -14.24 -15.06
C ALA A 254 10.27 -15.71 -14.79
N ILE A 255 9.68 -16.63 -15.55
CA ILE A 255 9.86 -18.07 -15.37
C ILE A 255 10.48 -18.65 -16.65
N ALA A 256 11.79 -18.83 -16.63
CA ALA A 256 12.52 -19.52 -17.70
C ALA A 256 12.58 -21.03 -17.42
N ARG A 257 12.15 -21.83 -18.39
CA ARG A 257 12.19 -23.30 -18.33
C ARG A 257 12.27 -23.92 -19.72
N GLY A 258 13.20 -24.86 -19.89
CA GLY A 258 13.40 -25.49 -21.21
C GLY A 258 13.79 -24.46 -22.25
N ASN A 259 13.00 -24.33 -23.34
CA ASN A 259 13.22 -23.35 -24.39
C ASN A 259 12.18 -22.20 -24.36
N GLU A 260 11.60 -21.92 -23.20
CA GLU A 260 10.58 -20.88 -23.07
C GLU A 260 10.85 -19.99 -21.86
N THR A 261 10.37 -18.76 -21.93
CA THR A 261 10.29 -17.84 -20.80
C THR A 261 8.90 -17.25 -20.74
N VAL A 262 8.23 -17.41 -19.60
CA VAL A 262 6.91 -16.85 -19.33
C VAL A 262 7.08 -15.68 -18.37
N PHE A 263 6.51 -14.53 -18.73
CA PHE A 263 6.48 -13.34 -17.87
C PHE A 263 5.06 -13.12 -17.38
N ARG A 264 4.88 -12.95 -16.07
CA ARG A 264 3.58 -12.76 -15.42
C ARG A 264 3.63 -11.64 -14.42
N LEU A 265 2.74 -10.67 -14.56
CA LEU A 265 2.57 -9.55 -13.66
C LEU A 265 1.11 -9.48 -13.16
N PHE A 266 0.89 -9.45 -11.86
CA PHE A 266 -0.43 -9.20 -11.28
C PHE A 266 -0.68 -7.70 -11.20
N ALA A 267 -1.53 -7.18 -12.09
CA ALA A 267 -1.84 -5.76 -12.17
C ALA A 267 -3.32 -5.53 -12.52
N PRO A 268 -4.24 -5.68 -11.53
CA PRO A 268 -5.69 -5.65 -11.76
C PRO A 268 -6.19 -4.33 -12.34
N ARG A 269 -5.54 -3.21 -12.00
CA ARG A 269 -5.91 -1.86 -12.46
C ARG A 269 -5.19 -1.43 -13.74
N ALA A 270 -4.24 -2.21 -14.23
CA ALA A 270 -3.55 -1.89 -15.48
C ALA A 270 -4.50 -1.98 -16.68
N ARG A 271 -4.31 -1.08 -17.63
CA ARG A 271 -4.95 -1.07 -18.97
C ARG A 271 -4.05 -1.72 -20.00
N GLN A 272 -2.76 -1.52 -19.85
CA GLN A 272 -1.74 -2.02 -20.73
C GLN A 272 -0.48 -2.33 -19.92
N VAL A 273 0.15 -3.44 -20.25
CA VAL A 273 1.46 -3.82 -19.70
C VAL A 273 2.37 -4.15 -20.86
N GLU A 274 3.48 -3.45 -20.96
CA GLU A 274 4.54 -3.69 -21.93
C GLU A 274 5.75 -4.27 -21.18
N LEU A 275 6.25 -5.39 -21.65
CA LEU A 275 7.52 -5.98 -21.25
C LEU A 275 8.64 -5.44 -22.12
N CYS A 276 9.72 -5.01 -21.51
CA CYS A 276 10.98 -4.71 -22.16
C CYS A 276 12.01 -5.75 -21.75
N VAL A 277 12.76 -6.32 -22.72
CA VAL A 277 13.85 -7.25 -22.45
C VAL A 277 15.07 -6.91 -23.30
N CYS A 278 16.27 -7.11 -22.73
CA CYS A 278 17.52 -6.99 -23.50
C CYS A 278 18.56 -8.00 -22.98
N GLU A 279 19.43 -8.45 -23.88
CA GLU A 279 20.47 -9.43 -23.57
C GLU A 279 21.62 -8.80 -22.75
N GLN A 280 21.91 -7.53 -23.00
CA GLN A 280 23.01 -6.81 -22.38
C GLN A 280 22.52 -5.44 -21.89
N LEU A 281 23.01 -4.96 -20.78
CA LEU A 281 22.70 -3.64 -20.24
C LEU A 281 23.03 -2.49 -21.22
N ALA A 282 24.04 -2.68 -22.07
CA ALA A 282 24.37 -1.72 -23.14
C ALA A 282 23.20 -1.51 -24.13
N HIS A 283 22.28 -2.45 -24.25
CA HIS A 283 21.11 -2.40 -25.14
C HIS A 283 19.84 -1.92 -24.43
N GLU A 284 19.94 -1.44 -23.22
CA GLU A 284 18.80 -1.00 -22.41
C GLU A 284 18.00 0.15 -23.05
N ALA A 285 18.66 0.99 -23.85
CA ALA A 285 18.00 2.09 -24.56
C ALA A 285 17.15 1.59 -25.76
N THR A 286 17.40 0.38 -26.27
CA THR A 286 16.72 -0.20 -27.43
C THR A 286 16.29 -1.65 -27.14
N PRO A 287 15.45 -1.90 -26.13
CA PRO A 287 15.05 -3.25 -25.77
C PRO A 287 14.07 -3.84 -26.77
N HIS A 288 13.97 -5.16 -26.80
CA HIS A 288 12.82 -5.82 -27.40
C HIS A 288 11.58 -5.56 -26.55
N ARG A 289 10.45 -5.23 -27.20
CA ARG A 289 9.21 -4.83 -26.53
C ARG A 289 8.09 -5.80 -26.87
N TYR A 290 7.34 -6.23 -25.87
CA TYR A 290 6.23 -7.16 -26.01
C TYR A 290 5.02 -6.67 -25.21
N GLN A 291 3.84 -6.67 -25.83
CA GLN A 291 2.60 -6.40 -25.13
C GLN A 291 2.12 -7.67 -24.43
N LEU A 292 1.75 -7.57 -23.17
CA LEU A 292 1.18 -8.67 -22.41
C LEU A 292 -0.33 -8.76 -22.64
N GLY A 293 -0.83 -9.99 -22.65
CA GLY A 293 -2.27 -10.27 -22.65
C GLY A 293 -2.82 -10.33 -21.22
N LYS A 294 -3.98 -9.69 -21.00
CA LYS A 294 -4.66 -9.74 -19.68
C LYS A 294 -5.47 -11.02 -19.56
N ARG A 295 -5.29 -11.75 -18.48
CA ARG A 295 -6.05 -12.96 -18.12
C ARG A 295 -7.26 -12.60 -17.23
N ALA A 296 -8.18 -13.53 -17.08
CA ALA A 296 -9.38 -13.35 -16.26
C ALA A 296 -9.07 -13.17 -14.75
N ASP A 297 -7.92 -13.66 -14.28
CA ASP A 297 -7.43 -13.57 -12.91
C ASP A 297 -6.59 -12.31 -12.64
N HIS A 298 -6.73 -11.27 -13.48
CA HIS A 298 -6.02 -10.00 -13.41
C HIS A 298 -4.50 -10.10 -13.63
N VAL A 299 -4.00 -11.25 -14.01
CA VAL A 299 -2.60 -11.46 -14.40
C VAL A 299 -2.40 -11.05 -15.85
N TRP A 300 -1.31 -10.37 -16.12
CA TRP A 300 -0.83 -10.05 -17.45
C TRP A 300 0.28 -11.03 -17.81
N GLU A 301 0.21 -11.63 -19.01
CA GLU A 301 1.11 -12.70 -19.38
C GLU A 301 1.60 -12.57 -20.83
N VAL A 302 2.87 -12.93 -21.06
CA VAL A 302 3.43 -13.21 -22.37
C VAL A 302 4.41 -14.39 -22.27
N THR A 303 4.39 -15.25 -23.27
CA THR A 303 5.34 -16.37 -23.41
C THR A 303 6.25 -16.12 -24.60
N LEU A 304 7.56 -16.18 -24.37
CA LEU A 304 8.59 -16.10 -25.40
C LEU A 304 9.19 -17.48 -25.62
N THR A 305 9.32 -17.90 -26.88
CA THR A 305 9.81 -19.23 -27.28
C THR A 305 11.35 -19.30 -27.26
N GLN A 306 11.95 -18.74 -26.23
CA GLN A 306 13.38 -18.72 -25.98
C GLN A 306 13.63 -18.74 -24.48
N ASN A 307 14.66 -19.48 -24.03
CA ASN A 307 15.14 -19.39 -22.65
C ASN A 307 15.99 -18.14 -22.51
N LEU A 308 15.46 -17.13 -21.83
CA LEU A 308 16.10 -15.84 -21.63
C LEU A 308 16.95 -15.79 -20.35
N HIS A 309 17.42 -16.91 -19.83
CA HIS A 309 18.26 -16.90 -18.63
C HIS A 309 19.45 -15.93 -18.77
N GLY A 310 19.58 -15.03 -17.80
CA GLY A 310 20.61 -14.00 -17.77
C GLY A 310 20.24 -12.70 -18.48
N TRP A 311 19.11 -12.67 -19.19
CA TRP A 311 18.61 -11.44 -19.81
C TRP A 311 18.01 -10.51 -18.79
N PHE A 312 18.00 -9.20 -19.11
CA PHE A 312 17.45 -8.12 -18.29
C PHE A 312 16.05 -7.80 -18.76
N TYR A 313 15.15 -7.47 -17.77
CA TYR A 313 13.77 -7.14 -18.10
C TYR A 313 13.15 -6.14 -17.11
N TRP A 314 12.13 -5.43 -17.58
CA TRP A 314 11.28 -4.53 -16.78
C TRP A 314 9.95 -4.34 -17.47
N TYR A 315 9.03 -3.67 -16.77
CA TYR A 315 7.73 -3.35 -17.33
C TYR A 315 7.52 -1.86 -17.47
N HIS A 316 6.66 -1.48 -18.44
CA HIS A 316 5.95 -0.22 -18.47
C HIS A 316 4.47 -0.52 -18.32
N VAL A 317 3.81 0.16 -17.36
CA VAL A 317 2.43 -0.14 -16.98
C VAL A 317 1.59 1.10 -17.13
N ASP A 318 0.55 1.05 -17.96
CA ASP A 318 -0.46 2.10 -18.06
C ASP A 318 -1.72 1.73 -17.29
N GLY A 319 -2.38 2.73 -16.72
CA GLY A 319 -3.60 2.57 -15.94
C GLY A 319 -4.22 3.91 -15.55
N PRO A 320 -5.21 3.92 -14.64
CA PRO A 320 -5.86 5.14 -14.21
C PRO A 320 -4.92 6.01 -13.37
N LYS A 321 -4.92 7.33 -13.65
CA LYS A 321 -4.28 8.35 -12.81
C LYS A 321 -5.35 8.91 -11.87
N ASP A 322 -5.38 8.41 -10.66
CA ASP A 322 -6.32 8.82 -9.63
C ASP A 322 -5.64 8.85 -8.25
N ALA A 323 -6.39 9.10 -7.18
CA ALA A 323 -5.86 9.20 -5.84
C ALA A 323 -5.23 7.88 -5.31
N TRP A 324 -5.47 6.74 -5.97
CA TRP A 324 -5.02 5.40 -5.55
C TRP A 324 -4.04 4.74 -6.52
N GLY A 325 -3.63 5.44 -7.56
CA GLY A 325 -2.66 4.95 -8.51
C GLY A 325 -2.26 6.01 -9.51
N GLY A 326 -0.99 6.37 -9.49
CA GLY A 326 -0.40 7.27 -10.46
C GLY A 326 0.31 6.48 -11.56
N PHE A 327 -0.41 5.65 -12.33
CA PHE A 327 0.22 4.93 -13.42
C PHE A 327 0.90 5.89 -14.39
N ASP A 328 2.16 5.64 -14.65
CA ASP A 328 2.96 6.38 -15.61
C ASP A 328 3.68 5.40 -16.56
N PRO A 329 3.19 5.24 -17.81
CA PRO A 329 3.78 4.31 -18.77
C PRO A 329 5.20 4.73 -19.21
N ALA A 330 5.66 5.93 -18.88
CA ALA A 330 7.06 6.32 -19.11
C ALA A 330 8.00 5.78 -18.04
N GLN A 331 7.47 5.44 -16.86
CA GLN A 331 8.26 4.94 -15.75
C GLN A 331 8.58 3.46 -15.93
N ARG A 332 9.86 3.09 -15.72
CA ARG A 332 10.28 1.71 -15.56
C ARG A 332 9.76 1.14 -14.24
N VAL A 333 9.23 -0.06 -14.28
CA VAL A 333 8.75 -0.81 -13.11
C VAL A 333 9.55 -2.11 -13.00
N LEU A 334 10.24 -2.30 -11.88
CA LEU A 334 10.86 -3.57 -11.51
C LEU A 334 9.74 -4.58 -11.21
N ASP A 335 9.91 -5.80 -11.67
CA ASP A 335 9.00 -6.89 -11.32
C ASP A 335 9.05 -7.16 -9.80
N PRO A 336 7.92 -7.07 -9.09
CA PRO A 336 7.89 -7.39 -7.65
C PRO A 336 8.33 -8.82 -7.32
N TYR A 337 8.27 -9.74 -8.29
CA TYR A 337 8.66 -11.14 -8.16
C TYR A 337 10.03 -11.46 -8.81
N ALA A 338 10.81 -10.45 -9.17
CA ALA A 338 12.17 -10.67 -9.66
C ALA A 338 13.02 -11.34 -8.58
N LEU A 339 13.74 -12.40 -8.95
CA LEU A 339 14.66 -13.12 -8.06
C LEU A 339 16.04 -12.48 -7.99
N ALA A 340 16.36 -11.59 -8.91
CA ALA A 340 17.57 -10.77 -8.93
C ALA A 340 17.29 -9.46 -9.64
N ALA A 341 17.90 -8.39 -9.18
CA ALA A 341 17.87 -7.07 -9.79
C ALA A 341 19.28 -6.51 -9.91
N VAL A 342 19.48 -5.63 -10.89
CA VAL A 342 20.78 -4.93 -11.05
C VAL A 342 20.93 -3.84 -10.00
N GLU A 343 19.81 -3.18 -9.70
CA GLU A 343 19.67 -2.12 -8.68
C GLU A 343 18.21 -1.96 -8.28
N ARG A 344 17.91 -1.09 -7.30
CA ARG A 344 16.58 -0.82 -6.75
C ARG A 344 15.46 -0.58 -7.77
N ALA A 345 15.78 0.06 -8.89
CA ALA A 345 14.82 0.35 -9.96
C ALA A 345 14.84 -0.70 -11.08
N GLY A 346 15.58 -1.77 -10.91
CA GLY A 346 15.84 -2.77 -11.95
C GLY A 346 16.97 -2.38 -12.91
N PRO A 347 17.11 -3.08 -14.04
CA PRO A 347 16.23 -4.17 -14.48
C PRO A 347 16.28 -5.40 -13.58
N GLY A 348 15.22 -6.19 -13.61
CA GLY A 348 15.23 -7.55 -13.10
C GLY A 348 16.05 -8.46 -14.02
N ILE A 349 16.47 -9.61 -13.52
CA ILE A 349 17.24 -10.59 -14.30
C ILE A 349 16.43 -11.89 -14.40
N VAL A 350 16.23 -12.38 -15.62
CA VAL A 350 15.57 -13.65 -15.87
C VAL A 350 16.45 -14.79 -15.39
N LEU A 351 15.90 -15.64 -14.51
CA LEU A 351 16.63 -16.79 -13.97
C LEU A 351 15.91 -18.09 -14.30
N ASP A 352 16.64 -19.03 -14.87
CA ASP A 352 16.24 -20.42 -14.92
C ASP A 352 16.58 -21.07 -13.56
N ARG A 353 15.57 -21.37 -12.76
CA ARG A 353 15.75 -21.92 -11.41
C ARG A 353 16.48 -23.26 -11.39
N SER A 354 16.45 -24.02 -12.49
CA SER A 354 17.19 -25.27 -12.60
C SER A 354 18.71 -25.09 -12.60
N ARG A 355 19.16 -23.87 -12.90
CA ARG A 355 20.60 -23.49 -12.88
C ARG A 355 21.06 -22.88 -11.56
N ILE A 356 20.14 -22.67 -10.60
CA ILE A 356 20.46 -22.21 -9.25
C ILE A 356 20.76 -23.42 -8.40
N ALA A 357 21.88 -23.40 -7.67
CA ALA A 357 22.23 -24.48 -6.76
C ALA A 357 21.12 -24.71 -5.72
N ALA A 358 20.77 -25.96 -5.47
CA ALA A 358 19.84 -26.29 -4.40
C ALA A 358 20.44 -25.91 -3.04
N PRO A 359 19.62 -25.37 -2.11
CA PRO A 359 20.11 -25.06 -0.77
C PRO A 359 20.51 -26.35 -0.04
N ASP A 360 21.58 -26.26 0.75
CA ASP A 360 21.95 -27.36 1.66
C ASP A 360 20.86 -27.51 2.74
N ARG A 361 20.28 -28.71 2.83
CA ARG A 361 19.27 -29.07 3.82
C ARG A 361 19.84 -29.97 4.93
N SER A 362 21.13 -30.18 4.96
CA SER A 362 21.77 -31.05 5.96
C SER A 362 21.92 -30.38 7.33
N PHE A 363 21.94 -29.03 7.36
CA PHE A 363 22.04 -28.28 8.60
C PHE A 363 20.79 -28.48 9.48
N LYS A 364 21.00 -28.74 10.75
CA LYS A 364 19.94 -28.83 11.75
C LYS A 364 19.99 -27.61 12.65
N THR A 365 18.95 -26.81 12.57
CA THR A 365 18.77 -25.63 13.43
C THR A 365 18.77 -26.06 14.91
N PRO A 366 19.47 -25.36 15.82
CA PRO A 366 19.34 -25.57 17.26
C PRO A 366 17.86 -25.47 17.71
N ALA A 367 17.51 -26.12 18.81
CA ALA A 367 16.18 -26.01 19.36
C ALA A 367 15.90 -24.54 19.75
N TRP A 368 14.65 -24.10 19.60
CA TRP A 368 14.26 -22.70 19.78
C TRP A 368 14.71 -22.12 21.13
N GLN A 369 14.57 -22.89 22.21
CA GLN A 369 14.96 -22.48 23.56
C GLN A 369 16.48 -22.41 23.78
N ASP A 370 17.27 -22.99 22.88
CA ASP A 370 18.74 -23.05 22.98
C ASP A 370 19.42 -22.01 22.07
N LEU A 371 18.62 -21.16 21.39
CA LEU A 371 19.16 -20.12 20.51
C LEU A 371 19.83 -19.01 21.31
N VAL A 372 21.06 -18.70 20.93
CA VAL A 372 21.79 -17.49 21.31
C VAL A 372 21.96 -16.68 20.04
N ILE A 373 21.13 -15.65 19.88
CA ILE A 373 20.99 -14.87 18.65
C ILE A 373 21.83 -13.61 18.74
N ALA A 374 22.57 -13.31 17.67
CA ALA A 374 23.17 -12.01 17.44
C ALA A 374 22.54 -11.36 16.21
N GLU A 375 21.86 -10.21 16.38
CA GLU A 375 21.42 -9.38 15.28
C GLU A 375 22.58 -8.58 14.72
N ALA A 376 22.68 -8.50 13.39
CA ALA A 376 23.78 -7.80 12.75
C ALA A 376 23.44 -7.35 11.31
N HIS A 377 24.00 -6.21 10.93
CA HIS A 377 23.99 -5.75 9.54
C HIS A 377 25.20 -6.34 8.78
N VAL A 378 24.98 -6.76 7.52
CA VAL A 378 26.03 -7.39 6.68
C VAL A 378 27.28 -6.52 6.62
N ARG A 379 27.17 -5.24 6.35
CA ARG A 379 28.31 -4.32 6.23
C ARG A 379 28.99 -4.05 7.56
N ASP A 380 28.24 -3.96 8.65
CA ASP A 380 28.83 -3.68 9.97
C ASP A 380 29.71 -4.84 10.43
N LEU A 381 29.27 -6.07 10.21
CA LEU A 381 30.09 -7.25 10.51
C LEU A 381 31.39 -7.30 9.69
N VAL A 382 31.35 -6.88 8.42
CA VAL A 382 32.50 -7.03 7.51
C VAL A 382 33.40 -5.80 7.46
N ALA A 383 32.89 -4.61 7.79
CA ALA A 383 33.63 -3.35 7.63
C ALA A 383 34.97 -3.36 8.38
N GLN A 384 34.97 -3.84 9.63
CA GLN A 384 36.15 -3.90 10.49
C GLN A 384 36.70 -5.32 10.64
N ALA A 385 36.31 -6.26 9.78
CA ALA A 385 36.79 -7.65 9.85
C ALA A 385 38.31 -7.67 9.75
N PRO A 386 39.02 -8.37 10.68
CA PRO A 386 40.48 -8.42 10.72
C PRO A 386 41.08 -9.41 9.70
N VAL A 387 40.42 -9.54 8.56
CA VAL A 387 40.86 -10.37 7.43
C VAL A 387 41.19 -9.48 6.23
N LYS A 388 42.09 -9.94 5.40
CA LYS A 388 42.49 -9.20 4.20
C LYS A 388 41.37 -9.26 3.16
N LEU A 389 40.65 -8.17 3.02
CA LEU A 389 39.54 -7.97 2.08
C LEU A 389 39.82 -6.78 1.18
N SER A 390 39.38 -6.85 -0.07
CA SER A 390 39.30 -5.67 -0.95
C SER A 390 38.24 -4.70 -0.44
N ALA A 391 38.25 -3.44 -0.90
CA ALA A 391 37.24 -2.45 -0.59
C ALA A 391 35.83 -2.93 -1.02
N GLU A 392 35.75 -3.61 -2.14
CA GLU A 392 34.50 -4.18 -2.68
C GLU A 392 33.97 -5.34 -1.84
N GLU A 393 34.85 -6.25 -1.39
CA GLU A 393 34.48 -7.36 -0.51
C GLU A 393 33.93 -6.87 0.83
N ARG A 394 34.39 -5.71 1.33
CA ARG A 394 33.89 -5.09 2.57
C ARG A 394 32.46 -4.55 2.46
N LEU A 395 31.86 -4.56 1.28
CA LEU A 395 30.50 -4.08 1.08
C LEU A 395 29.42 -5.19 1.17
N GLY A 396 29.77 -6.47 1.17
CA GLY A 396 28.73 -7.46 1.00
C GLY A 396 29.04 -8.90 1.40
N PHE A 397 28.25 -9.79 0.82
CA PHE A 397 28.17 -11.21 1.18
C PHE A 397 29.52 -11.95 1.07
N ALA A 398 30.26 -11.72 0.00
CA ALA A 398 31.51 -12.43 -0.24
C ALA A 398 32.57 -12.14 0.83
N GLY A 399 32.68 -10.90 1.27
CA GLY A 399 33.61 -10.53 2.35
C GLY A 399 33.14 -11.03 3.70
N LEU A 400 31.83 -10.95 3.98
CA LEU A 400 31.28 -11.51 5.21
C LEU A 400 31.50 -13.03 5.27
N LYS A 401 31.28 -13.76 4.18
CA LYS A 401 31.60 -15.18 4.09
C LYS A 401 33.06 -15.46 4.49
N ARG A 402 34.04 -14.74 3.90
CA ARG A 402 35.45 -14.90 4.23
C ARG A 402 35.76 -14.60 5.70
N TRP A 403 35.03 -13.62 6.28
CA TRP A 403 35.16 -13.34 7.71
C TRP A 403 34.61 -14.49 8.56
N VAL A 404 33.43 -15.00 8.24
CA VAL A 404 32.80 -16.13 8.94
C VAL A 404 33.71 -17.40 8.88
N GLU A 405 34.37 -17.63 7.76
CA GLU A 405 35.28 -18.77 7.58
C GLU A 405 36.59 -18.62 8.36
N SER A 406 36.95 -17.40 8.78
CA SER A 406 38.18 -17.15 9.55
C SER A 406 38.10 -17.77 10.95
N PRO A 407 39.21 -18.39 11.43
CA PRO A 407 39.29 -18.88 12.83
C PRO A 407 39.03 -17.78 13.86
N GLU A 408 39.27 -16.53 13.51
CA GLU A 408 39.11 -15.35 14.38
C GLU A 408 37.68 -14.83 14.45
N PHE A 409 36.72 -15.47 13.79
CA PHE A 409 35.31 -15.01 13.78
C PHE A 409 34.73 -15.04 15.20
N TYR A 410 34.62 -13.88 15.80
CA TYR A 410 34.39 -13.72 17.24
C TYR A 410 33.01 -14.16 17.71
N LEU A 411 31.94 -14.04 16.87
CA LEU A 411 30.58 -14.44 17.27
C LEU A 411 30.53 -15.93 17.63
N HIS A 412 31.21 -16.78 16.86
CA HIS A 412 31.31 -18.20 17.18
C HIS A 412 31.98 -18.42 18.54
N ASN A 413 33.06 -17.67 18.82
CA ASN A 413 33.81 -17.77 20.07
C ASN A 413 33.04 -17.25 21.29
N LEU A 414 32.00 -16.40 21.07
CA LEU A 414 31.09 -15.93 22.10
C LEU A 414 29.94 -16.90 22.41
N GLY A 415 29.87 -18.03 21.72
CA GLY A 415 28.79 -19.01 21.87
C GLY A 415 27.49 -18.65 21.14
N VAL A 416 27.54 -17.68 20.24
CA VAL A 416 26.39 -17.36 19.34
C VAL A 416 26.18 -18.55 18.39
N ASN A 417 24.98 -19.06 18.33
CA ASN A 417 24.58 -20.19 17.48
C ASN A 417 23.48 -19.84 16.45
N ALA A 418 23.07 -18.57 16.40
CA ALA A 418 22.23 -18.03 15.35
C ALA A 418 22.62 -16.57 15.06
N VAL A 419 22.64 -16.18 13.81
CA VAL A 419 22.79 -14.79 13.40
C VAL A 419 21.50 -14.33 12.73
N GLU A 420 20.96 -13.21 13.19
CA GLU A 420 19.84 -12.51 12.56
C GLU A 420 20.42 -11.38 11.72
N LEU A 421 20.34 -11.55 10.40
CA LEU A 421 20.81 -10.54 9.47
C LEU A 421 19.71 -9.54 9.21
N GLN A 422 19.97 -8.26 9.48
CA GLN A 422 19.14 -7.15 9.04
C GLN A 422 18.88 -7.29 7.55
N PRO A 423 17.80 -6.68 6.99
CA PRO A 423 17.27 -7.05 5.68
C PRO A 423 18.33 -7.19 4.60
N ILE A 424 18.35 -8.35 3.97
CA ILE A 424 19.29 -8.71 2.89
C ILE A 424 18.66 -8.56 1.50
N GLN A 425 17.38 -8.16 1.46
CA GLN A 425 16.63 -7.94 0.24
C GLN A 425 17.05 -6.66 -0.46
N GLU A 426 16.72 -6.56 -1.76
CA GLU A 426 16.93 -5.33 -2.52
C GLU A 426 16.23 -4.15 -1.85
N ALA A 427 17.00 -3.12 -1.50
CA ALA A 427 16.53 -1.95 -0.78
C ALA A 427 16.69 -0.68 -1.61
N ASP A 428 16.12 0.44 -1.12
CA ASP A 428 16.14 1.75 -1.80
C ASP A 428 17.52 2.44 -1.70
N ASN A 429 18.59 1.72 -2.01
CA ASN A 429 19.93 2.28 -2.13
C ASN A 429 20.07 3.10 -3.41
N ARG A 430 20.47 4.37 -3.31
CA ARG A 430 20.72 5.23 -4.47
C ARG A 430 22.03 4.90 -5.17
N THR A 431 23.01 4.50 -4.38
CA THR A 431 24.31 4.03 -4.86
C THR A 431 24.70 2.74 -4.14
N ARG A 432 25.55 1.94 -4.74
CA ARG A 432 25.98 0.66 -4.18
C ARG A 432 26.67 0.78 -2.83
N ASP A 433 27.39 1.86 -2.59
CA ASP A 433 28.14 2.14 -1.36
C ASP A 433 27.31 2.89 -0.30
N GLU A 434 26.11 3.37 -0.64
CA GLU A 434 25.22 3.99 0.32
C GLU A 434 24.92 3.03 1.47
N TYR A 435 25.09 3.51 2.70
CA TYR A 435 24.73 2.74 3.89
C TYR A 435 23.24 2.86 4.17
N GLN A 436 22.55 1.74 4.13
CA GLN A 436 21.12 1.60 4.43
C GLN A 436 20.93 0.39 5.33
N TRP A 437 20.03 0.46 6.28
CA TRP A 437 19.69 -0.68 7.14
C TRP A 437 18.89 -1.77 6.41
N GLY A 438 18.38 -1.49 5.21
CA GLY A 438 17.65 -2.43 4.37
C GLY A 438 16.13 -2.43 4.56
N TYR A 439 15.58 -1.71 5.55
CA TYR A 439 14.14 -1.70 5.85
C TYR A 439 13.28 -0.93 4.84
N MET A 440 13.87 -0.26 3.87
CA MET A 440 13.18 0.33 2.72
C MET A 440 13.23 -0.63 1.53
N THR A 441 12.55 -1.75 1.64
CA THR A 441 12.62 -2.85 0.67
C THR A 441 12.02 -2.44 -0.68
N ALA A 442 12.82 -2.53 -1.75
CA ALA A 442 12.41 -2.31 -3.12
C ALA A 442 11.94 -3.61 -3.81
N ASN A 443 12.52 -4.76 -3.43
CA ASN A 443 12.10 -6.08 -3.90
C ASN A 443 12.37 -7.14 -2.83
N TYR A 444 11.34 -7.89 -2.46
CA TYR A 444 11.39 -8.89 -1.38
C TYR A 444 12.05 -10.21 -1.77
N PHE A 445 12.17 -10.52 -3.06
CA PHE A 445 12.64 -11.83 -3.54
C PHE A 445 14.06 -11.79 -4.10
N ALA A 446 14.63 -10.61 -4.29
CA ALA A 446 15.98 -10.43 -4.78
C ALA A 446 16.94 -10.11 -3.62
N PRO A 447 18.08 -10.81 -3.49
CA PRO A 447 19.16 -10.35 -2.62
C PRO A 447 19.67 -8.98 -3.04
N ALA A 448 20.02 -8.13 -2.06
CA ALA A 448 20.50 -6.78 -2.31
C ALA A 448 21.65 -6.74 -3.31
N SER A 449 21.44 -6.02 -4.41
CA SER A 449 22.48 -5.73 -5.40
C SER A 449 23.68 -5.03 -4.78
N ALA A 450 23.41 -4.17 -3.78
CA ALA A 450 24.43 -3.45 -3.01
C ALA A 450 25.38 -4.36 -2.24
N PHE A 451 24.97 -5.59 -1.88
CA PHE A 451 25.81 -6.58 -1.19
C PHE A 451 26.45 -7.60 -2.15
N SER A 452 26.14 -7.53 -3.44
CA SER A 452 26.59 -8.47 -4.47
C SER A 452 27.82 -7.95 -5.20
N ARG A 453 28.78 -8.83 -5.53
CA ARG A 453 29.98 -8.43 -6.29
C ARG A 453 29.66 -8.06 -7.74
N GLU A 454 28.84 -8.88 -8.38
CA GLU A 454 28.45 -8.72 -9.79
C GLU A 454 26.93 -8.75 -9.93
N PRO A 455 26.21 -7.68 -9.52
CA PRO A 455 24.73 -7.68 -9.53
C PRO A 455 24.15 -7.99 -10.92
N ALA A 456 24.75 -7.46 -11.98
CA ALA A 456 24.33 -7.73 -13.36
C ALA A 456 24.46 -9.22 -13.78
N LYS A 457 25.15 -10.05 -13.02
CA LYS A 457 25.24 -11.50 -13.20
C LYS A 457 24.43 -12.27 -12.18
N ALA A 458 23.56 -11.60 -11.42
CA ALA A 458 22.79 -12.18 -10.31
C ALA A 458 23.65 -12.93 -9.27
N SER A 459 24.89 -12.47 -9.07
CA SER A 459 25.85 -13.16 -8.20
C SER A 459 25.39 -13.21 -6.74
N GLY A 460 24.55 -12.27 -6.31
CA GLY A 460 24.04 -12.16 -4.95
C GLY A 460 23.34 -13.42 -4.46
N ILE A 461 22.62 -14.13 -5.32
CA ILE A 461 21.97 -15.40 -4.94
C ILE A 461 23.01 -16.43 -4.48
N ARG A 462 24.01 -16.68 -5.32
CA ARG A 462 25.07 -17.63 -5.00
C ARG A 462 25.89 -17.16 -3.81
N GLU A 463 26.27 -15.90 -3.77
CA GLU A 463 27.07 -15.33 -2.69
C GLU A 463 26.34 -15.43 -1.33
N PHE A 464 25.02 -15.18 -1.31
CA PHE A 464 24.23 -15.35 -0.10
C PHE A 464 24.08 -16.82 0.30
N GLN A 465 23.86 -17.74 -0.66
CA GLN A 465 23.85 -19.19 -0.38
C GLN A 465 25.17 -19.67 0.21
N GLU A 466 26.30 -19.21 -0.35
CA GLU A 466 27.63 -19.54 0.16
C GLU A 466 27.87 -18.95 1.57
N LEU A 467 27.37 -17.74 1.85
CA LEU A 467 27.43 -17.14 3.17
C LEU A 467 26.65 -17.96 4.20
N VAL A 468 25.42 -18.35 3.86
CA VAL A 468 24.59 -19.21 4.73
C VAL A 468 25.30 -20.53 5.00
N ALA A 469 25.90 -21.17 3.98
CA ALA A 469 26.67 -22.39 4.14
C ALA A 469 27.88 -22.20 5.07
N ALA A 470 28.56 -21.06 5.02
CA ALA A 470 29.66 -20.75 5.91
C ALA A 470 29.20 -20.61 7.38
N PHE A 471 28.08 -19.99 7.65
CA PHE A 471 27.46 -19.94 8.98
C PHE A 471 27.07 -21.35 9.46
N HIS A 472 26.43 -22.15 8.61
CA HIS A 472 26.02 -23.51 8.91
C HIS A 472 27.24 -24.39 9.24
N ALA A 473 28.35 -24.25 8.52
CA ALA A 473 29.60 -24.97 8.82
C ALA A 473 30.20 -24.63 10.20
N ARG A 474 29.79 -23.47 10.76
CA ARG A 474 30.13 -23.06 12.13
C ARG A 474 29.07 -23.49 13.16
N GLY A 475 28.06 -24.25 12.76
CA GLY A 475 26.94 -24.62 13.63
C GLY A 475 25.99 -23.46 13.95
N MET A 476 26.03 -22.38 13.16
CA MET A 476 25.22 -21.18 13.37
C MET A 476 24.04 -21.14 12.38
N ALA A 477 22.82 -21.00 12.88
CA ALA A 477 21.64 -20.75 12.07
C ALA A 477 21.66 -19.32 11.50
N VAL A 478 20.97 -19.11 10.38
CA VAL A 478 20.77 -17.77 9.80
C VAL A 478 19.30 -17.43 9.84
N ILE A 479 18.97 -16.31 10.46
CA ILE A 479 17.66 -15.68 10.46
C ILE A 479 17.75 -14.48 9.53
N VAL A 480 16.75 -14.28 8.70
CA VAL A 480 16.65 -13.10 7.83
C VAL A 480 15.54 -12.23 8.40
N ASP A 481 15.91 -11.00 8.76
CA ASP A 481 14.94 -9.99 9.14
C ASP A 481 14.31 -9.36 7.88
N GLU A 482 13.01 -9.07 7.95
CA GLU A 482 12.27 -8.43 6.89
C GLU A 482 11.47 -7.25 7.46
N SER A 483 11.47 -6.12 6.77
CA SER A 483 10.54 -5.04 7.08
C SER A 483 9.11 -5.55 6.86
N GLY A 484 8.37 -5.71 7.96
CA GLY A 484 7.12 -6.45 7.98
C GLY A 484 6.12 -6.02 6.92
N LEU A 485 5.94 -6.88 5.93
CA LEU A 485 4.63 -7.07 5.38
C LEU A 485 3.84 -7.84 6.45
N SER A 486 3.10 -7.13 7.30
CA SER A 486 2.07 -7.70 8.16
C SER A 486 0.88 -8.15 7.29
N GLY A 487 1.14 -8.95 6.27
CA GLY A 487 0.21 -9.46 5.30
C GLY A 487 0.44 -10.93 5.08
N ARG A 488 -0.20 -11.76 5.91
CA ARG A 488 -0.50 -13.17 5.68
C ARG A 488 0.43 -13.89 4.71
N SER A 489 1.58 -14.33 5.19
CA SER A 489 2.29 -15.43 4.57
C SER A 489 1.38 -16.66 4.64
N ARG A 490 0.85 -17.11 3.50
CA ARG A 490 0.33 -18.47 3.41
C ARG A 490 1.54 -19.40 3.41
N PRO A 491 1.53 -20.46 4.21
CA PRO A 491 2.52 -21.52 4.07
C PRO A 491 2.41 -22.11 2.66
N ALA A 492 3.55 -22.42 2.07
CA ALA A 492 3.73 -23.02 0.76
C ALA A 492 3.06 -24.38 0.64
#